data_f9a4f9786e55af90ae7ace294525e189
#
_entry.id   f9a4f9786e55af90ae7ace294525e189
#
_cell.length_a   1.000
_cell.length_b   1.000
_cell.length_c   1.000
_cell.angle_alpha   90.00
_cell.angle_beta   90.00
_cell.angle_gamma   90.00
#
_symmetry.space_group_name_H-M   'P 1'
#
loop_
_entity.id
_entity.type
_entity.pdbx_description
1 polymer ?
#
loop_
_entity_poly.entity_id
_entity_poly.type
_entity_poly.pdbx_seq_one_letter_code
_entity_poly.pdbx_strand_id
1 'polypeptide(L)'
;MDKSHIPVLAEVLELYYSFDELMEMASIFDVNFPEEAIWRSGRFNWLAAARQLVERIDHGNHYKMLESLLSALEQRNKTAIARTDWERRDAHQCATPKIEQLAAALGEPGIAREIVVAEEKPFTAKAEVREFLERAETPILVVDPYVGVGTLDCLRTTKFPIRLVTGSYGNSVEAGFDAALKAFQAEGFQIEVRQHGKLHDRHLAFNERCWLVGSSLKDAGKKAFHTTEIVDAKVEVLAALEAKWNSASAYPPLPALAAAPAPAAKP
;
A
#
# COMPACT_ATOMS: atom_id res chain seq x y z
N MET A 1 -12.30 6.08 3.57
CA MET A 1 -13.34 7.10 3.90
C MET A 1 -14.46 6.97 2.88
N ASP A 2 -15.72 7.00 3.27
CA ASP A 2 -16.87 6.88 2.37
C ASP A 2 -17.65 8.22 2.26
N LYS A 3 -18.68 8.24 1.41
CA LYS A 3 -19.46 9.47 1.13
C LYS A 3 -20.21 10.02 2.33
N SER A 4 -20.46 9.24 3.40
CA SER A 4 -21.13 9.71 4.62
C SER A 4 -20.28 10.71 5.40
N HIS A 5 -18.97 10.71 5.19
CA HIS A 5 -18.02 11.60 5.83
C HIS A 5 -17.91 12.99 5.16
N ILE A 6 -18.47 13.16 3.95
CA ILE A 6 -18.38 14.41 3.20
C ILE A 6 -18.93 15.63 3.98
N PRO A 7 -20.14 15.57 4.59
CA PRO A 7 -20.66 16.71 5.35
C PRO A 7 -19.80 17.03 6.57
N VAL A 8 -19.32 16.01 7.27
CA VAL A 8 -18.47 16.16 8.47
C VAL A 8 -17.13 16.81 8.10
N LEU A 9 -16.51 16.35 7.01
CA LEU A 9 -15.26 16.94 6.50
C LEU A 9 -15.46 18.41 6.10
N ALA A 10 -16.53 18.72 5.38
CA ALA A 10 -16.83 20.07 4.96
C ALA A 10 -16.96 21.04 6.15
N GLU A 11 -17.69 20.63 7.19
CA GLU A 11 -17.89 21.41 8.41
C GLU A 11 -16.56 21.67 9.15
N VAL A 12 -15.72 20.65 9.26
CA VAL A 12 -14.42 20.79 9.92
C VAL A 12 -13.45 21.64 9.10
N LEU A 13 -13.44 21.49 7.78
CA LEU A 13 -12.62 22.32 6.90
C LEU A 13 -13.03 23.81 7.00
N GLU A 14 -14.33 24.10 6.95
CA GLU A 14 -14.86 25.46 7.07
C GLU A 14 -14.49 26.12 8.41
N LEU A 15 -14.40 25.33 9.47
CA LEU A 15 -14.04 25.83 10.81
C LEU A 15 -12.55 26.22 10.94
N TYR A 16 -11.66 25.54 10.23
CA TYR A 16 -10.21 25.63 10.45
C TYR A 16 -9.40 26.18 9.29
N TYR A 17 -9.95 26.24 8.08
CA TYR A 17 -9.25 26.70 6.89
C TYR A 17 -9.93 27.88 6.22
N SER A 18 -9.12 28.78 5.71
CA SER A 18 -9.54 29.74 4.70
C SER A 18 -9.49 29.09 3.30
N PHE A 19 -10.16 29.74 2.34
CA PHE A 19 -10.07 29.34 0.94
C PHE A 19 -8.62 29.31 0.43
N ASP A 20 -7.86 30.37 0.72
CA ASP A 20 -6.48 30.52 0.26
C ASP A 20 -5.57 29.40 0.80
N GLU A 21 -5.70 29.06 2.08
CA GLU A 21 -4.95 27.95 2.69
C GLU A 21 -5.29 26.59 2.04
N LEU A 22 -6.56 26.35 1.72
CA LEU A 22 -6.95 25.10 1.04
C LEU A 22 -6.38 25.05 -0.38
N MET A 23 -6.37 26.17 -1.11
CA MET A 23 -5.83 26.25 -2.47
C MET A 23 -4.32 26.14 -2.49
N GLU A 24 -3.63 26.70 -1.49
CA GLU A 24 -2.18 26.52 -1.31
C GLU A 24 -1.84 25.03 -1.11
N MET A 25 -2.56 24.35 -0.23
CA MET A 25 -2.37 22.90 -0.04
C MET A 25 -2.69 22.12 -1.31
N ALA A 26 -3.75 22.46 -2.02
CA ALA A 26 -4.10 21.82 -3.28
C ALA A 26 -2.97 21.94 -4.31
N SER A 27 -2.33 23.11 -4.38
CA SER A 27 -1.17 23.33 -5.24
C SER A 27 0.04 22.48 -4.84
N ILE A 28 0.32 22.36 -3.54
CA ILE A 28 1.44 21.54 -3.02
C ILE A 28 1.27 20.06 -3.41
N PHE A 29 0.04 19.57 -3.39
CA PHE A 29 -0.27 18.16 -3.70
C PHE A 29 -0.72 17.92 -5.14
N ASP A 30 -0.65 18.94 -6.02
CA ASP A 30 -1.11 18.86 -7.42
C ASP A 30 -2.59 18.40 -7.51
N VAL A 31 -3.42 18.89 -6.58
CA VAL A 31 -4.87 18.63 -6.55
C VAL A 31 -5.59 19.82 -7.17
N ASN A 32 -6.32 19.58 -8.26
CA ASN A 32 -7.08 20.62 -8.93
C ASN A 32 -8.53 20.66 -8.41
N PHE A 33 -8.90 21.80 -7.84
CA PHE A 33 -10.28 22.15 -7.54
C PHE A 33 -10.79 23.10 -8.63
N PRO A 34 -11.65 22.68 -9.57
CA PRO A 34 -12.21 23.57 -10.58
C PRO A 34 -13.03 24.67 -9.89
N GLU A 35 -12.70 25.93 -10.13
CA GLU A 35 -13.37 27.10 -9.52
C GLU A 35 -14.88 27.05 -9.66
N GLU A 36 -15.38 26.66 -10.83
CA GLU A 36 -16.80 26.56 -11.14
C GLU A 36 -17.54 25.54 -10.26
N ALA A 37 -16.84 24.50 -9.80
CA ALA A 37 -17.42 23.46 -8.96
C ALA A 37 -17.48 23.83 -7.48
N ILE A 38 -16.61 24.73 -7.04
CA ILE A 38 -16.47 25.10 -5.62
C ILE A 38 -16.98 26.49 -5.27
N TRP A 39 -17.21 27.36 -6.26
CA TRP A 39 -17.85 28.64 -6.04
C TRP A 39 -19.34 28.57 -6.36
N ARG A 40 -20.17 28.90 -5.39
CA ARG A 40 -21.63 28.99 -5.57
C ARG A 40 -22.14 30.27 -4.93
N SER A 41 -22.82 31.10 -5.72
CA SER A 41 -23.43 32.35 -5.25
C SER A 41 -22.45 33.29 -4.53
N GLY A 42 -21.19 33.35 -5.00
CA GLY A 42 -20.15 34.21 -4.41
C GLY A 42 -19.57 33.73 -3.08
N ARG A 43 -19.89 32.51 -2.68
CA ARG A 43 -19.31 31.87 -1.49
C ARG A 43 -18.61 30.56 -1.85
N PHE A 44 -17.54 30.26 -1.11
CA PHE A 44 -16.83 28.99 -1.27
C PHE A 44 -17.69 27.83 -0.78
N ASN A 45 -17.77 26.79 -1.59
CA ASN A 45 -18.59 25.61 -1.31
C ASN A 45 -17.73 24.49 -0.70
N TRP A 46 -17.58 24.53 0.63
CA TRP A 46 -16.83 23.53 1.39
C TRP A 46 -17.33 22.11 1.18
N LEU A 47 -18.64 21.93 0.98
CA LEU A 47 -19.22 20.61 0.72
C LEU A 47 -18.76 20.05 -0.63
N ALA A 48 -18.62 20.89 -1.66
CA ALA A 48 -18.11 20.48 -2.95
C ALA A 48 -16.62 20.14 -2.89
N ALA A 49 -15.83 20.91 -2.16
CA ALA A 49 -14.42 20.63 -1.94
C ALA A 49 -14.22 19.31 -1.17
N ALA A 50 -14.93 19.11 -0.07
CA ALA A 50 -14.90 17.86 0.71
C ALA A 50 -15.34 16.66 -0.12
N ARG A 51 -16.39 16.82 -0.94
CA ARG A 51 -16.84 15.77 -1.87
C ARG A 51 -15.75 15.39 -2.84
N GLN A 52 -15.08 16.34 -3.47
CA GLN A 52 -14.01 16.06 -4.41
C GLN A 52 -12.84 15.33 -3.75
N LEU A 53 -12.44 15.71 -2.53
CA LEU A 53 -11.39 15.03 -1.79
C LEU A 53 -11.76 13.58 -1.48
N VAL A 54 -12.99 13.32 -1.03
CA VAL A 54 -13.45 11.98 -0.67
C VAL A 54 -13.71 11.10 -1.88
N GLU A 55 -14.37 11.63 -2.93
CA GLU A 55 -14.70 10.85 -4.14
C GLU A 55 -13.47 10.51 -4.99
N ARG A 56 -12.39 11.26 -4.85
CA ARG A 56 -11.11 11.02 -5.54
C ARG A 56 -10.00 10.54 -4.62
N ILE A 57 -10.33 10.04 -3.45
CA ILE A 57 -9.37 9.60 -2.44
C ILE A 57 -8.43 8.49 -2.96
N ASP A 58 -8.87 7.70 -3.92
CA ASP A 58 -8.06 6.64 -4.56
C ASP A 58 -6.95 7.21 -5.47
N HIS A 59 -6.99 8.51 -5.80
CA HIS A 59 -5.90 9.21 -6.46
C HIS A 59 -4.87 9.64 -5.41
N GLY A 60 -3.66 9.09 -5.46
CA GLY A 60 -2.61 9.25 -4.44
C GLY A 60 -2.39 10.68 -3.92
N ASN A 61 -2.51 11.70 -4.78
CA ASN A 61 -2.35 13.11 -4.40
C ASN A 61 -3.52 13.62 -3.54
N HIS A 62 -4.76 13.20 -3.83
CA HIS A 62 -5.93 13.56 -3.02
C HIS A 62 -5.86 12.92 -1.64
N TYR A 63 -5.40 11.67 -1.57
CA TYR A 63 -5.17 11.01 -0.29
C TYR A 63 -4.12 11.74 0.55
N LYS A 64 -2.93 11.99 -0.01
CA LYS A 64 -1.83 12.70 0.68
C LYS A 64 -2.25 14.10 1.15
N MET A 65 -3.03 14.81 0.34
CA MET A 65 -3.59 16.10 0.72
C MET A 65 -4.56 15.95 1.90
N LEU A 66 -5.47 15.00 1.86
CA LEU A 66 -6.46 14.78 2.91
C LEU A 66 -5.79 14.32 4.22
N GLU A 67 -4.81 13.45 4.16
CA GLU A 67 -3.98 13.05 5.30
C GLU A 67 -3.29 14.25 5.96
N SER A 68 -2.65 15.10 5.15
CA SER A 68 -1.99 16.31 5.61
C SER A 68 -2.99 17.32 6.23
N LEU A 69 -4.16 17.48 5.60
CA LEU A 69 -5.26 18.31 6.14
C LEU A 69 -5.73 17.79 7.49
N LEU A 70 -5.98 16.50 7.65
CA LEU A 70 -6.46 15.91 8.91
C LEU A 70 -5.41 15.98 10.01
N SER A 71 -4.14 15.74 9.71
CA SER A 71 -3.04 15.91 10.66
C SER A 71 -2.92 17.36 11.14
N ALA A 72 -3.02 18.33 10.23
CA ALA A 72 -3.00 19.75 10.57
C ALA A 72 -4.26 20.17 11.35
N LEU A 73 -5.43 19.60 11.05
CA LEU A 73 -6.68 19.85 11.77
C LEU A 73 -6.59 19.45 13.24
N GLU A 74 -6.01 18.29 13.53
CA GLU A 74 -5.81 17.86 14.92
C GLU A 74 -4.97 18.87 15.71
N GLN A 75 -3.87 19.34 15.13
CA GLN A 75 -3.01 20.32 15.76
C GLN A 75 -3.68 21.69 15.89
N ARG A 76 -4.41 22.13 14.86
CA ARG A 76 -5.18 23.39 14.88
C ARG A 76 -6.28 23.37 15.95
N ASN A 77 -7.00 22.24 16.06
CA ASN A 77 -8.03 22.06 17.09
C ASN A 77 -7.43 22.13 18.50
N LYS A 78 -6.37 21.40 18.79
CA LYS A 78 -5.66 21.47 20.09
C LYS A 78 -5.24 22.89 20.42
N THR A 79 -4.70 23.62 19.44
CA THR A 79 -4.26 25.02 19.63
C THR A 79 -5.44 25.96 19.86
N ALA A 80 -6.54 25.79 19.12
CA ALA A 80 -7.75 26.60 19.26
C ALA A 80 -8.40 26.40 20.62
N ILE A 81 -8.57 25.16 21.08
CA ILE A 81 -9.09 24.86 22.44
C ILE A 81 -8.25 25.53 23.53
N ALA A 82 -6.91 25.56 23.38
CA ALA A 82 -6.02 26.14 24.34
C ALA A 82 -6.04 27.69 24.40
N ARG A 83 -6.39 28.35 23.27
CA ARG A 83 -6.26 29.81 23.10
C ARG A 83 -7.58 30.56 23.07
N THR A 84 -8.70 29.86 22.85
CA THR A 84 -10.00 30.51 22.63
C THR A 84 -10.75 30.74 23.94
N ASP A 85 -11.45 31.89 24.05
CA ASP A 85 -12.36 32.17 25.14
C ASP A 85 -13.46 31.11 25.25
N TRP A 86 -14.01 30.98 26.46
CA TRP A 86 -14.95 29.91 26.79
C TRP A 86 -16.16 29.85 25.83
N GLU A 87 -16.68 30.99 25.38
CA GLU A 87 -17.85 31.07 24.49
C GLU A 87 -17.64 30.45 23.10
N ARG A 88 -16.41 30.46 22.59
CA ARG A 88 -16.05 29.85 21.27
C ARG A 88 -15.43 28.49 21.40
N ARG A 89 -15.06 28.07 22.61
CA ARG A 89 -14.40 26.81 22.88
C ARG A 89 -15.30 25.62 22.55
N ASP A 90 -16.61 25.74 22.71
CA ASP A 90 -17.58 24.66 22.43
C ASP A 90 -17.53 24.20 20.99
N ALA A 91 -17.40 25.09 20.00
CA ALA A 91 -17.30 24.72 18.60
C ALA A 91 -16.05 23.85 18.35
N HIS A 92 -14.92 24.21 18.95
CA HIS A 92 -13.68 23.44 18.81
C HIS A 92 -13.71 22.11 19.58
N GLN A 93 -14.37 22.08 20.75
CA GLN A 93 -14.56 20.83 21.49
C GLN A 93 -15.50 19.88 20.74
N CYS A 94 -16.57 20.37 20.12
CA CYS A 94 -17.47 19.58 19.26
C CYS A 94 -16.78 19.09 17.97
N ALA A 95 -15.74 19.75 17.50
CA ALA A 95 -14.97 19.32 16.34
C ALA A 95 -14.00 18.15 16.65
N THR A 96 -13.56 18.00 17.89
CA THR A 96 -12.61 16.93 18.28
C THR A 96 -13.09 15.54 17.86
N PRO A 97 -14.27 15.05 18.26
CA PRO A 97 -14.72 13.70 17.86
C PRO A 97 -14.94 13.58 16.35
N LYS A 98 -15.27 14.67 15.67
CA LYS A 98 -15.40 14.68 14.21
C LYS A 98 -14.06 14.48 13.51
N ILE A 99 -13.01 15.15 14.00
CA ILE A 99 -11.64 15.01 13.48
C ILE A 99 -11.14 13.58 13.72
N GLU A 100 -11.34 13.05 14.93
CA GLU A 100 -10.99 11.67 15.26
C GLU A 100 -11.74 10.65 14.39
N GLN A 101 -13.03 10.87 14.16
CA GLN A 101 -13.83 10.05 13.26
C GLN A 101 -13.30 10.10 11.82
N LEU A 102 -12.96 11.29 11.32
CA LEU A 102 -12.42 11.46 9.99
C LEU A 102 -11.03 10.80 9.85
N ALA A 103 -10.17 10.96 10.85
CA ALA A 103 -8.86 10.33 10.87
C ALA A 103 -8.97 8.79 10.89
N ALA A 104 -9.86 8.25 11.73
CA ALA A 104 -10.14 6.82 11.77
C ALA A 104 -10.73 6.30 10.43
N ALA A 105 -11.61 7.10 9.81
CA ALA A 105 -12.22 6.75 8.53
C ALA A 105 -11.27 6.90 7.33
N LEU A 106 -10.26 7.77 7.43
CA LEU A 106 -9.20 7.82 6.43
C LEU A 106 -8.39 6.52 6.45
N GLY A 107 -8.27 5.92 7.63
CA GLY A 107 -7.45 4.73 7.86
C GLY A 107 -5.97 5.08 7.99
N GLU A 108 -5.16 4.07 8.18
CA GLU A 108 -3.70 4.24 8.12
C GLU A 108 -3.28 4.82 6.77
N PRO A 109 -2.12 5.56 6.71
CA PRO A 109 -1.66 6.25 5.52
C PRO A 109 -1.80 5.36 4.29
N GLY A 110 -2.59 5.83 3.33
CA GLY A 110 -3.16 5.02 2.27
C GLY A 110 -2.15 4.24 1.46
N ILE A 111 -1.95 3.03 1.86
CA ILE A 111 -1.54 2.05 0.88
C ILE A 111 -2.75 1.90 -0.05
N ALA A 112 -2.56 2.21 -1.32
CA ALA A 112 -3.64 2.16 -2.30
C ALA A 112 -4.38 0.82 -2.17
N ARG A 113 -5.71 0.87 -2.02
CA ARG A 113 -6.52 -0.35 -1.98
C ARG A 113 -6.46 -1.09 -3.31
N GLU A 114 -6.23 -0.35 -4.38
CA GLU A 114 -6.08 -0.87 -5.73
C GLU A 114 -4.92 -0.17 -6.44
N ILE A 115 -4.15 -0.94 -7.20
CA ILE A 115 -3.22 -0.42 -8.19
C ILE A 115 -3.66 -0.97 -9.53
N VAL A 116 -3.77 -0.10 -10.52
CA VAL A 116 -4.04 -0.50 -11.90
C VAL A 116 -2.77 -0.31 -12.70
N VAL A 117 -2.20 -1.41 -13.15
CA VAL A 117 -1.00 -1.43 -13.98
C VAL A 117 -1.40 -1.56 -15.43
N ALA A 118 -1.06 -0.56 -16.25
CA ALA A 118 -1.39 -0.55 -17.67
C ALA A 118 -0.53 -1.55 -18.47
N GLU A 119 -1.12 -2.10 -19.53
CA GLU A 119 -0.43 -2.94 -20.51
C GLU A 119 0.53 -2.11 -21.37
N GLU A 120 1.57 -2.74 -21.91
CA GLU A 120 2.58 -2.13 -22.79
C GLU A 120 3.34 -0.93 -22.23
N LYS A 121 3.33 -0.75 -20.90
CA LYS A 121 4.09 0.28 -20.18
C LYS A 121 4.96 -0.31 -19.07
N PRO A 122 5.91 -1.19 -19.38
CA PRO A 122 6.63 -1.94 -18.34
C PRO A 122 7.47 -1.06 -17.42
N PHE A 123 7.93 0.09 -17.91
CA PHE A 123 8.70 1.02 -17.10
C PHE A 123 7.84 1.73 -16.05
N THR A 124 6.70 2.28 -16.48
CA THR A 124 5.72 2.94 -15.60
C THR A 124 5.13 1.95 -14.60
N ALA A 125 4.73 0.78 -15.07
CA ALA A 125 4.16 -0.28 -14.24
C ALA A 125 5.07 -0.70 -13.09
N LYS A 126 6.37 -0.89 -13.37
CA LYS A 126 7.35 -1.20 -12.33
C LYS A 126 7.57 -0.05 -11.36
N ALA A 127 7.49 1.20 -11.81
CA ALA A 127 7.58 2.36 -10.94
C ALA A 127 6.39 2.43 -9.97
N GLU A 128 5.17 2.20 -10.47
CA GLU A 128 3.94 2.16 -9.67
C GLU A 128 3.99 1.04 -8.61
N VAL A 129 4.44 -0.17 -8.99
CA VAL A 129 4.61 -1.28 -8.03
C VAL A 129 5.66 -0.94 -6.97
N ARG A 130 6.78 -0.31 -7.35
CA ARG A 130 7.82 0.11 -6.40
C ARG A 130 7.29 1.15 -5.43
N GLU A 131 6.63 2.20 -5.93
CA GLU A 131 6.03 3.24 -5.09
C GLU A 131 5.02 2.63 -4.09
N PHE A 132 4.26 1.64 -4.51
CA PHE A 132 3.38 0.91 -3.62
C PHE A 132 4.14 0.15 -2.52
N LEU A 133 5.20 -0.56 -2.88
CA LEU A 133 6.01 -1.35 -1.95
C LEU A 133 6.89 -0.49 -1.03
N GLU A 134 7.24 0.73 -1.42
CA GLU A 134 7.96 1.70 -0.58
C GLU A 134 7.17 2.11 0.67
N ARG A 135 5.86 1.92 0.67
CA ARG A 135 4.97 2.20 1.80
C ARG A 135 4.97 1.10 2.86
N ALA A 136 5.72 0.03 2.64
CA ALA A 136 5.87 -1.01 3.65
C ALA A 136 6.66 -0.48 4.85
N GLU A 137 6.12 -0.73 6.05
CA GLU A 137 6.72 -0.43 7.35
C GLU A 137 7.03 -1.71 8.13
N THR A 138 6.67 -2.85 7.56
CA THR A 138 6.91 -4.19 8.09
C THR A 138 7.52 -5.09 7.03
N PRO A 139 8.05 -6.27 7.39
CA PRO A 139 8.50 -7.26 6.41
C PRO A 139 7.41 -7.57 5.37
N ILE A 140 7.83 -7.66 4.11
CA ILE A 140 6.93 -7.91 2.99
C ILE A 140 6.87 -9.41 2.72
N LEU A 141 5.66 -9.97 2.68
CA LEU A 141 5.42 -11.33 2.19
C LEU A 141 4.86 -11.27 0.77
N VAL A 142 5.59 -11.87 -0.15
CA VAL A 142 5.19 -12.05 -1.55
C VAL A 142 4.89 -13.52 -1.79
N VAL A 143 3.71 -13.83 -2.26
CA VAL A 143 3.34 -15.17 -2.72
C VAL A 143 3.04 -15.07 -4.21
N ASP A 144 3.91 -15.62 -5.05
CA ASP A 144 3.77 -15.58 -6.50
C ASP A 144 4.21 -16.91 -7.10
N PRO A 145 3.33 -17.66 -7.77
CA PRO A 145 3.70 -18.93 -8.41
C PRO A 145 4.88 -18.82 -9.38
N TYR A 146 5.14 -17.63 -9.92
CA TYR A 146 6.15 -17.40 -10.95
C TYR A 146 7.04 -16.22 -10.61
N VAL A 147 8.35 -16.43 -10.58
CA VAL A 147 9.31 -15.39 -10.27
C VAL A 147 10.38 -15.27 -11.37
N GLY A 148 10.93 -14.08 -11.49
CA GLY A 148 12.00 -13.77 -12.44
C GLY A 148 12.77 -12.53 -12.02
N VAL A 149 13.69 -12.08 -12.86
CA VAL A 149 14.46 -10.84 -12.63
C VAL A 149 13.52 -9.65 -12.44
N GLY A 150 12.40 -9.60 -13.16
CA GLY A 150 11.38 -8.55 -13.00
C GLY A 150 10.76 -8.49 -11.62
N THR A 151 10.62 -9.62 -10.91
CA THR A 151 10.16 -9.66 -9.52
C THR A 151 11.12 -8.91 -8.60
N LEU A 152 12.43 -9.20 -8.69
CA LEU A 152 13.45 -8.53 -7.89
C LEU A 152 13.54 -7.05 -8.22
N ASP A 153 13.39 -6.69 -9.51
CA ASP A 153 13.36 -5.30 -9.95
C ASP A 153 12.18 -4.51 -9.35
N CYS A 154 11.01 -5.12 -9.14
CA CYS A 154 9.90 -4.51 -8.42
C CYS A 154 10.20 -4.35 -6.91
N LEU A 155 10.97 -5.26 -6.32
CA LEU A 155 11.25 -5.30 -4.88
C LEU A 155 12.45 -4.46 -4.45
N ARG A 156 13.24 -3.92 -5.37
CA ARG A 156 14.54 -3.28 -5.07
C ARG A 156 14.46 -1.97 -4.27
N THR A 157 13.29 -1.38 -4.11
CA THR A 157 13.10 -0.14 -3.35
C THR A 157 12.63 -0.38 -1.93
N THR A 158 12.37 -1.64 -1.57
CA THR A 158 11.90 -2.00 -0.24
C THR A 158 13.00 -1.83 0.81
N LYS A 159 12.64 -1.28 1.97
CA LYS A 159 13.54 -1.06 3.10
C LYS A 159 13.48 -2.17 4.14
N PHE A 160 12.50 -3.05 4.04
CA PHE A 160 12.21 -4.11 4.99
C PHE A 160 12.55 -5.48 4.42
N PRO A 161 12.80 -6.49 5.28
CA PRO A 161 13.04 -7.86 4.85
C PRO A 161 11.92 -8.40 3.97
N ILE A 162 12.29 -9.16 2.95
CA ILE A 162 11.37 -9.76 1.97
C ILE A 162 11.30 -11.26 2.20
N ARG A 163 10.08 -11.78 2.30
CA ARG A 163 9.75 -13.20 2.30
C ARG A 163 9.04 -13.53 0.98
N LEU A 164 9.66 -14.31 0.13
CA LEU A 164 9.14 -14.65 -1.20
C LEU A 164 8.82 -16.15 -1.28
N VAL A 165 7.56 -16.49 -1.50
CA VAL A 165 7.14 -17.88 -1.78
C VAL A 165 6.83 -18.02 -3.25
N THR A 166 7.51 -18.92 -3.93
CA THR A 166 7.26 -19.25 -5.35
C THR A 166 6.84 -20.70 -5.55
N GLY A 167 6.37 -21.01 -6.74
CA GLY A 167 6.01 -22.39 -7.11
C GLY A 167 7.22 -23.31 -7.19
N SER A 168 6.99 -24.60 -7.01
CA SER A 168 7.99 -25.65 -7.24
C SER A 168 7.85 -26.35 -8.60
N TYR A 169 7.10 -25.73 -9.54
CA TYR A 169 6.94 -26.26 -10.90
C TYR A 169 8.17 -25.94 -11.77
N GLY A 170 8.40 -26.71 -12.83
CA GLY A 170 9.59 -26.55 -13.68
C GLY A 170 9.72 -25.19 -14.38
N ASN A 171 8.63 -24.40 -14.48
CA ASN A 171 8.61 -23.07 -15.07
C ASN A 171 8.31 -21.95 -14.05
N SER A 172 8.32 -22.26 -12.76
CA SER A 172 8.04 -21.29 -11.71
C SER A 172 9.13 -20.24 -11.54
N VAL A 173 10.37 -20.63 -11.82
CA VAL A 173 11.54 -19.76 -11.72
C VAL A 173 12.10 -19.50 -13.10
N GLU A 174 12.13 -18.24 -13.51
CA GLU A 174 12.63 -17.83 -14.83
C GLU A 174 14.16 -17.92 -14.88
N ALA A 175 14.68 -18.23 -16.07
CA ALA A 175 16.12 -18.28 -16.30
C ALA A 175 16.77 -16.94 -15.90
N GLY A 176 17.92 -17.01 -15.19
CA GLY A 176 18.63 -15.84 -14.70
C GLY A 176 18.20 -15.35 -13.30
N PHE A 177 17.10 -15.86 -12.74
CA PHE A 177 16.64 -15.48 -11.40
C PHE A 177 17.70 -15.76 -10.32
N ASP A 178 18.37 -16.91 -10.36
CA ASP A 178 19.39 -17.29 -9.36
C ASP A 178 20.57 -16.34 -9.34
N ALA A 179 21.04 -15.93 -10.50
CA ALA A 179 22.15 -14.97 -10.62
C ALA A 179 21.70 -13.59 -10.11
N ALA A 180 20.50 -13.16 -10.49
CA ALA A 180 19.92 -11.89 -10.04
C ALA A 180 19.66 -11.90 -8.53
N LEU A 181 19.18 -13.00 -7.95
CA LEU A 181 18.95 -13.14 -6.51
C LEU A 181 20.25 -13.00 -5.71
N LYS A 182 21.33 -13.64 -6.18
CA LYS A 182 22.65 -13.50 -5.55
C LYS A 182 23.16 -12.06 -5.62
N ALA A 183 23.01 -11.39 -6.77
CA ALA A 183 23.39 -10.00 -6.92
C ALA A 183 22.54 -9.10 -6.00
N PHE A 184 21.24 -9.31 -5.93
CA PHE A 184 20.30 -8.58 -5.08
C PHE A 184 20.68 -8.70 -3.59
N GLN A 185 21.01 -9.91 -3.13
CA GLN A 185 21.51 -10.16 -1.76
C GLN A 185 22.88 -9.52 -1.52
N ALA A 186 23.77 -9.53 -2.50
CA ALA A 186 25.09 -8.89 -2.40
C ALA A 186 25.02 -7.37 -2.31
N GLU A 187 23.96 -6.75 -2.86
CA GLU A 187 23.65 -5.31 -2.70
C GLU A 187 23.08 -4.97 -1.33
N GLY A 188 22.87 -5.97 -0.44
CA GLY A 188 22.41 -5.77 0.94
C GLY A 188 20.90 -5.95 1.16
N PHE A 189 20.15 -6.33 0.14
CA PHE A 189 18.72 -6.62 0.30
C PHE A 189 18.51 -7.91 1.09
N GLN A 190 17.71 -7.82 2.14
CA GLN A 190 17.33 -8.97 2.95
C GLN A 190 16.15 -9.69 2.30
N ILE A 191 16.42 -10.80 1.64
CA ILE A 191 15.39 -11.61 0.99
C ILE A 191 15.60 -13.11 1.30
N GLU A 192 14.53 -13.75 1.74
CA GLU A 192 14.45 -15.21 1.85
C GLU A 192 13.43 -15.72 0.83
N VAL A 193 13.84 -16.73 0.07
CA VAL A 193 12.99 -17.35 -0.96
C VAL A 193 12.68 -18.77 -0.57
N ARG A 194 11.41 -19.15 -0.69
CA ARG A 194 10.92 -20.51 -0.46
C ARG A 194 10.07 -21.01 -1.62
N GLN A 195 9.95 -22.32 -1.75
CA GLN A 195 9.12 -22.99 -2.77
C GLN A 195 7.97 -23.75 -2.13
N HIS A 196 6.79 -23.66 -2.77
CA HIS A 196 5.59 -24.38 -2.34
C HIS A 196 4.90 -25.03 -3.54
N GLY A 197 4.45 -26.30 -3.38
CA GLY A 197 3.92 -27.11 -4.49
C GLY A 197 2.52 -26.74 -4.96
N LYS A 198 1.77 -25.90 -4.22
CA LYS A 198 0.36 -25.61 -4.51
C LYS A 198 0.10 -24.12 -4.40
N LEU A 199 0.58 -23.36 -5.37
CA LEU A 199 0.30 -21.92 -5.46
C LEU A 199 -0.54 -21.66 -6.71
N HIS A 200 -1.65 -20.96 -6.54
CA HIS A 200 -2.51 -20.49 -7.63
C HIS A 200 -2.62 -18.98 -7.63
N ASP A 201 -2.96 -18.41 -6.47
CA ASP A 201 -3.20 -16.99 -6.31
C ASP A 201 -1.91 -16.26 -5.94
N ARG A 202 -1.85 -15.00 -6.31
CA ARG A 202 -0.73 -14.11 -6.04
C ARG A 202 -1.15 -13.11 -5.00
N HIS A 203 -0.31 -12.96 -3.97
CA HIS A 203 -0.60 -12.07 -2.87
C HIS A 203 0.63 -11.23 -2.52
N LEU A 204 0.35 -10.03 -2.06
CA LEU A 204 1.28 -9.18 -1.33
C LEU A 204 0.72 -8.96 0.07
N ALA A 205 1.57 -9.02 1.10
CA ALA A 205 1.15 -8.74 2.47
C ALA A 205 2.25 -7.97 3.20
N PHE A 206 1.88 -6.86 3.84
CA PHE A 206 2.69 -6.04 4.73
C PHE A 206 1.79 -5.10 5.53
N ASN A 207 2.28 -4.52 6.63
CA ASN A 207 1.51 -3.62 7.50
C ASN A 207 0.15 -4.22 7.91
N GLU A 208 0.12 -5.53 8.23
CA GLU A 208 -1.11 -6.27 8.58
C GLU A 208 -2.23 -6.19 7.53
N ARG A 209 -1.88 -5.91 6.28
CA ARG A 209 -2.80 -5.85 5.14
C ARG A 209 -2.36 -6.84 4.07
N CYS A 210 -3.28 -7.26 3.23
CA CYS A 210 -2.98 -8.15 2.12
C CYS A 210 -3.77 -7.78 0.86
N TRP A 211 -3.15 -8.04 -0.28
CA TRP A 211 -3.70 -7.76 -1.62
C TRP A 211 -3.64 -9.01 -2.47
N LEU A 212 -4.69 -9.22 -3.25
CA LEU A 212 -4.70 -10.13 -4.38
C LEU A 212 -4.06 -9.42 -5.58
N VAL A 213 -3.14 -10.09 -6.27
CA VAL A 213 -2.41 -9.53 -7.42
C VAL A 213 -2.80 -10.25 -8.70
N GLY A 214 -3.34 -9.54 -9.66
CA GLY A 214 -3.90 -10.13 -10.88
C GLY A 214 -2.89 -10.77 -11.83
N SER A 215 -1.60 -10.37 -11.76
CA SER A 215 -0.53 -10.94 -12.57
C SER A 215 0.76 -11.10 -11.78
N SER A 216 1.72 -11.87 -12.30
CA SER A 216 3.04 -12.00 -11.66
C SER A 216 3.81 -10.68 -11.69
N LEU A 217 4.48 -10.34 -10.60
CA LEU A 217 5.35 -9.15 -10.52
C LEU A 217 6.46 -9.17 -11.58
N LYS A 218 6.93 -10.37 -11.99
CA LYS A 218 7.94 -10.48 -13.04
C LYS A 218 7.48 -9.93 -14.39
N ASP A 219 6.15 -9.95 -14.61
CA ASP A 219 5.52 -9.53 -15.86
C ASP A 219 4.87 -8.13 -15.74
N ALA A 220 5.19 -7.38 -14.68
CA ALA A 220 4.67 -6.04 -14.50
C ALA A 220 4.88 -5.16 -15.74
N GLY A 221 3.78 -4.67 -16.30
CA GLY A 221 3.73 -3.85 -17.52
C GLY A 221 3.84 -4.59 -18.84
N LYS A 222 4.09 -5.90 -18.85
CA LYS A 222 3.89 -6.71 -20.05
C LYS A 222 2.41 -7.04 -20.27
N LYS A 223 1.68 -7.15 -19.16
CA LYS A 223 0.23 -7.37 -19.13
C LYS A 223 -0.39 -6.39 -18.16
N ALA A 224 -1.56 -5.89 -18.49
CA ALA A 224 -2.35 -5.13 -17.53
C ALA A 224 -2.75 -6.03 -16.36
N PHE A 225 -2.66 -5.50 -15.16
CA PHE A 225 -3.21 -6.15 -13.98
C PHE A 225 -3.61 -5.11 -12.93
N HIS A 226 -4.39 -5.53 -11.98
CA HIS A 226 -4.73 -4.72 -10.80
C HIS A 226 -4.41 -5.51 -9.54
N THR A 227 -4.21 -4.78 -8.47
CA THR A 227 -4.17 -5.35 -7.12
C THR A 227 -5.44 -4.92 -6.40
N THR A 228 -6.03 -5.83 -5.66
CA THR A 228 -7.23 -5.55 -4.84
C THR A 228 -6.95 -5.91 -3.40
N GLU A 229 -7.14 -4.95 -2.49
CA GLU A 229 -7.02 -5.21 -1.06
C GLU A 229 -8.10 -6.16 -0.58
N ILE A 230 -7.71 -7.16 0.20
CA ILE A 230 -8.62 -8.08 0.88
C ILE A 230 -8.93 -7.51 2.27
N VAL A 231 -10.15 -7.01 2.45
CA VAL A 231 -10.56 -6.35 3.69
C VAL A 231 -11.32 -7.31 4.61
N ASP A 232 -12.41 -7.88 4.13
CA ASP A 232 -13.33 -8.66 4.98
C ASP A 232 -12.73 -9.99 5.47
N ALA A 233 -11.98 -10.67 4.60
CA ALA A 233 -11.33 -11.95 4.91
C ALA A 233 -9.83 -11.77 5.25
N LYS A 234 -9.40 -10.58 5.67
CA LYS A 234 -7.99 -10.24 5.88
C LYS A 234 -7.31 -11.18 6.85
N VAL A 235 -7.91 -11.44 7.99
CA VAL A 235 -7.31 -12.25 9.07
C VAL A 235 -7.08 -13.68 8.60
N GLU A 236 -8.07 -14.28 7.97
CA GLU A 236 -8.00 -15.64 7.45
C GLU A 236 -6.97 -15.77 6.34
N VAL A 237 -6.93 -14.78 5.44
CA VAL A 237 -5.97 -14.78 4.32
C VAL A 237 -4.55 -14.59 4.84
N LEU A 238 -4.28 -13.65 5.75
CA LEU A 238 -2.96 -13.48 6.35
C LEU A 238 -2.50 -14.76 7.06
N ALA A 239 -3.38 -15.40 7.84
CA ALA A 239 -3.06 -16.68 8.49
C ALA A 239 -2.74 -17.78 7.47
N ALA A 240 -3.48 -17.85 6.36
CA ALA A 240 -3.23 -18.81 5.28
C ALA A 240 -1.90 -18.54 4.56
N LEU A 241 -1.53 -17.27 4.35
CA LEU A 241 -0.25 -16.89 3.75
C LEU A 241 0.93 -17.25 4.66
N GLU A 242 0.82 -17.00 5.97
CA GLU A 242 1.81 -17.43 6.95
C GLU A 242 1.95 -18.96 7.02
N ALA A 243 0.85 -19.70 6.96
CA ALA A 243 0.88 -21.16 6.89
C ALA A 243 1.61 -21.65 5.60
N LYS A 244 1.38 -20.99 4.46
CA LYS A 244 2.11 -21.30 3.20
C LYS A 244 3.60 -21.02 3.37
N TRP A 245 3.97 -19.89 3.96
CA TRP A 245 5.37 -19.56 4.25
C TRP A 245 6.02 -20.63 5.12
N ASN A 246 5.39 -21.02 6.21
CA ASN A 246 5.94 -21.96 7.18
C ASN A 246 6.06 -23.38 6.62
N SER A 247 5.20 -23.79 5.69
CA SER A 247 5.23 -25.11 5.04
C SER A 247 6.09 -25.16 3.77
N ALA A 248 6.54 -24.00 3.26
CA ALA A 248 7.36 -23.92 2.07
C ALA A 248 8.82 -24.33 2.35
N SER A 249 9.46 -25.00 1.41
CA SER A 249 10.85 -25.43 1.46
C SER A 249 11.80 -24.29 1.04
N ALA A 250 12.99 -24.23 1.61
CA ALA A 250 14.00 -23.24 1.23
C ALA A 250 14.35 -23.32 -0.27
N TYR A 251 14.64 -22.17 -0.87
CA TYR A 251 15.13 -22.05 -2.25
C TYR A 251 16.50 -21.34 -2.26
N PRO A 252 17.50 -21.81 -3.04
CA PRO A 252 17.48 -23.08 -3.77
C PRO A 252 17.37 -24.28 -2.80
N PRO A 253 16.81 -25.40 -3.24
CA PRO A 253 16.75 -26.57 -2.39
C PRO A 253 18.17 -26.94 -1.97
N LEU A 254 18.37 -27.15 -0.66
CA LEU A 254 19.66 -27.65 -0.16
C LEU A 254 20.04 -28.88 -0.96
N PRO A 255 21.30 -28.99 -1.44
CA PRO A 255 21.73 -30.22 -2.10
C PRO A 255 21.43 -31.37 -1.18
N ALA A 256 20.72 -32.40 -1.69
CA ALA A 256 20.44 -33.59 -0.92
C ALA A 256 21.77 -34.06 -0.31
N LEU A 257 21.85 -34.16 0.99
CA LEU A 257 23.01 -34.75 1.66
C LEU A 257 23.24 -36.08 0.98
N ALA A 258 24.37 -36.20 0.27
CA ALA A 258 24.74 -37.44 -0.40
C ALA A 258 24.58 -38.54 0.66
N ALA A 259 23.68 -39.51 0.37
CA ALA A 259 23.46 -40.62 1.27
C ALA A 259 24.84 -41.24 1.58
N ALA A 260 25.15 -41.30 2.86
CA ALA A 260 26.41 -41.89 3.29
C ALA A 260 26.53 -43.26 2.65
N PRO A 261 27.67 -43.60 2.04
CA PRO A 261 27.83 -44.91 1.37
C PRO A 261 27.53 -46.00 2.43
N ALA A 262 26.67 -46.94 2.01
CA ALA A 262 26.32 -48.09 2.86
C ALA A 262 27.60 -48.73 3.37
N PRO A 263 27.68 -49.13 4.66
CA PRO A 263 28.86 -49.77 5.19
C PRO A 263 29.15 -51.03 4.41
N ALA A 264 30.38 -51.13 3.92
CA ALA A 264 30.83 -52.30 3.15
C ALA A 264 30.59 -53.57 3.99
N ALA A 265 29.86 -54.52 3.40
CA ALA A 265 29.71 -55.85 4.00
C ALA A 265 31.11 -56.43 4.26
N LYS A 266 31.39 -56.77 5.50
CA LYS A 266 32.61 -57.50 5.83
C LYS A 266 32.55 -58.90 5.25
N PRO A 267 33.68 -59.39 4.75
CA PRO A 267 33.79 -60.75 4.20
C PRO A 267 33.56 -61.85 5.24
#